data_e8d4ea6a519fd8f4efd6358f0205af2a
#
_entry.id   e8d4ea6a519fd8f4efd6358f0205af2a
#
_cell.length_a   1.000
_cell.length_b   1.000
_cell.length_c   1.000
_cell.angle_alpha   90.00
_cell.angle_beta   90.00
_cell.angle_gamma   90.00
#
_symmetry.space_group_name_H-M   'P 1'
#
loop_
_entity.id
_entity.type
_entity.pdbx_description
1 polymer ?
#
loop_
_entity_poly.entity_id
_entity_poly.type
_entity_poly.pdbx_seq_one_letter_code
_entity_poly.pdbx_strand_id
1 'polypeptide(L)'
;GLSGTKLKLGSFGEHEVTITHGETEKEIQTVDGPYYADAYWHFNSTSDLGFRWSGEIYLEVHHTHAVPPYKQESLRQARLPVIEVDVPQILEYPFEDESTTDPREAAHVSRIQNMLQKGFLVGRVISDRRSVEYLEQEVDRLEHALHLTEKGWSDAKRKGDAALQQLK
;
A
#
# COMPACT_ATOMS: atom_id res chain seq x y z
N GLY A 1 12.96 6.17 14.96
CA GLY A 1 12.07 5.82 13.87
C GLY A 1 11.98 6.97 12.88
N LEU A 2 11.82 6.66 11.61
CA LEU A 2 11.51 7.64 10.56
C LEU A 2 10.02 8.03 10.73
N SER A 3 9.74 9.08 11.48
CA SER A 3 8.37 9.59 11.62
C SER A 3 8.04 10.50 10.43
N GLY A 4 6.83 10.34 9.88
CA GLY A 4 6.31 11.19 8.81
C GLY A 4 6.77 10.84 7.40
N THR A 5 7.09 9.56 7.15
CA THR A 5 7.29 9.09 5.76
C THR A 5 5.98 9.17 4.99
N LYS A 6 6.02 9.81 3.83
CA LYS A 6 4.83 9.99 2.98
C LYS A 6 4.88 9.02 1.82
N LEU A 7 3.80 8.23 1.67
CA LEU A 7 3.62 7.27 0.59
C LEU A 7 2.59 7.82 -0.41
N LYS A 8 2.93 7.78 -1.71
CA LYS A 8 2.01 8.08 -2.80
C LYS A 8 1.83 6.84 -3.66
N LEU A 9 0.66 6.19 -3.55
CA LEU A 9 0.41 4.84 -3.99
C LEU A 9 -0.64 4.76 -5.13
N GLY A 10 -0.58 5.67 -6.08
CA GLY A 10 -1.48 5.68 -7.23
C GLY A 10 -2.96 5.78 -6.80
N SER A 11 -3.78 4.80 -7.20
CA SER A 11 -5.21 4.74 -6.86
C SER A 11 -5.51 4.53 -5.37
N PHE A 12 -4.52 4.11 -4.57
CA PHE A 12 -4.63 4.00 -3.11
C PHE A 12 -4.50 5.35 -2.40
N GLY A 13 -4.03 6.39 -3.10
CA GLY A 13 -3.92 7.74 -2.57
C GLY A 13 -2.58 8.05 -1.88
N GLU A 14 -2.61 9.07 -1.05
CA GLU A 14 -1.45 9.56 -0.30
C GLU A 14 -1.64 9.26 1.19
N HIS A 15 -0.62 8.64 1.79
CA HIS A 15 -0.65 8.22 3.18
C HIS A 15 0.61 8.67 3.91
N GLU A 16 0.44 9.12 5.15
CA GLU A 16 1.55 9.36 6.06
C GLU A 16 1.68 8.15 7.00
N VAL A 17 2.90 7.63 7.09
CA VAL A 17 3.22 6.47 7.92
C VAL A 17 4.38 6.76 8.86
N THR A 18 4.36 6.17 10.03
CA THR A 18 5.50 6.17 10.97
C THR A 18 6.10 4.77 10.99
N ILE A 19 7.29 4.63 10.44
CA ILE A 19 7.99 3.35 10.39
C ILE A 19 8.51 3.04 11.80
N THR A 20 8.06 1.93 12.35
CA THR A 20 8.42 1.46 13.70
C THR A 20 9.53 0.41 13.66
N HIS A 21 9.59 -0.37 12.60
CA HIS A 21 10.62 -1.39 12.36
C HIS A 21 10.87 -1.52 10.86
N GLY A 22 12.09 -1.87 10.47
CA GLY A 22 12.48 -2.11 9.08
C GLY A 22 13.56 -3.17 8.97
N GLU A 23 13.43 -4.02 7.96
CA GLU A 23 14.40 -5.05 7.59
C GLU A 23 14.69 -4.94 6.10
N THR A 24 15.88 -5.34 5.67
CA THR A 24 16.24 -5.53 4.25
C THR A 24 16.24 -7.02 3.93
N GLU A 25 16.06 -7.35 2.66
CA GLU A 25 16.08 -8.74 2.16
C GLU A 25 15.16 -9.68 2.96
N LYS A 26 13.93 -9.20 3.23
CA LYS A 26 12.95 -9.97 3.99
C LYS A 26 12.45 -11.17 3.21
N GLU A 27 12.67 -12.38 3.76
CA GLU A 27 12.18 -13.61 3.15
C GLU A 27 10.64 -13.67 3.18
N ILE A 28 10.06 -14.01 2.03
CA ILE A 28 8.63 -14.26 1.82
C ILE A 28 8.49 -15.68 1.30
N GLN A 29 7.65 -16.49 1.93
CA GLN A 29 7.29 -17.79 1.42
C GLN A 29 6.15 -17.65 0.39
N THR A 30 6.40 -18.10 -0.83
CA THR A 30 5.40 -18.12 -1.91
C THR A 30 5.16 -19.56 -2.39
N VAL A 31 4.14 -19.75 -3.22
CA VAL A 31 3.85 -21.06 -3.81
C VAL A 31 4.96 -21.55 -4.73
N ASP A 32 5.76 -20.62 -5.28
CA ASP A 32 6.87 -20.92 -6.18
C ASP A 32 8.22 -21.05 -5.43
N GLY A 33 8.21 -20.93 -4.11
CA GLY A 33 9.39 -21.00 -3.24
C GLY A 33 9.69 -19.70 -2.49
N PRO A 34 10.81 -19.63 -1.79
CA PRO A 34 11.20 -18.44 -1.05
C PRO A 34 11.53 -17.29 -1.99
N TYR A 35 11.11 -16.10 -1.60
CA TYR A 35 11.35 -14.86 -2.27
C TYR A 35 11.85 -13.83 -1.26
N TYR A 36 12.71 -12.92 -1.67
CA TYR A 36 13.24 -11.87 -0.82
C TYR A 36 12.77 -10.52 -1.31
N ALA A 37 12.03 -9.80 -0.46
CA ALA A 37 11.70 -8.41 -0.70
C ALA A 37 12.90 -7.52 -0.38
N ASP A 38 13.15 -6.49 -1.19
CA ASP A 38 14.27 -5.58 -0.99
C ASP A 38 14.20 -4.89 0.38
N ALA A 39 12.99 -4.56 0.84
CA ALA A 39 12.77 -4.08 2.19
C ALA A 39 11.40 -4.51 2.73
N TYR A 40 11.30 -4.54 4.05
CA TYR A 40 10.08 -4.75 4.82
C TYR A 40 9.98 -3.67 5.88
N TRP A 41 8.79 -3.08 6.03
CA TRP A 41 8.50 -2.13 7.08
C TRP A 41 7.29 -2.56 7.89
N HIS A 42 7.42 -2.43 9.20
CA HIS A 42 6.28 -2.35 10.10
C HIS A 42 6.01 -0.87 10.40
N PHE A 43 4.77 -0.44 10.30
CA PHE A 43 4.43 0.97 10.40
C PHE A 43 3.11 1.21 11.14
N ASN A 44 2.98 2.41 11.70
CA ASN A 44 1.72 2.97 12.17
C ASN A 44 1.22 4.02 11.18
N SER A 45 -0.09 4.10 10.98
CA SER A 45 -0.73 5.14 10.20
C SER A 45 -2.06 5.52 10.82
N THR A 46 -2.44 6.79 10.69
CA THR A 46 -3.77 7.28 11.07
C THR A 46 -4.81 7.07 9.96
N SER A 47 -4.36 6.69 8.76
CA SER A 47 -5.22 6.33 7.64
C SER A 47 -5.66 4.86 7.71
N ASP A 48 -6.66 4.51 6.91
CA ASP A 48 -7.15 3.14 6.74
C ASP A 48 -6.09 2.14 6.25
N LEU A 49 -5.00 2.64 5.64
CA LEU A 49 -3.91 1.81 5.14
C LEU A 49 -3.28 0.95 6.25
N GLY A 50 -3.04 1.54 7.43
CA GLY A 50 -2.50 0.82 8.58
C GLY A 50 -3.40 -0.34 9.02
N PHE A 51 -4.70 -0.09 9.03
CA PHE A 51 -5.70 -1.10 9.35
C PHE A 51 -5.83 -2.16 8.24
N ARG A 52 -5.90 -1.72 6.98
CA ARG A 52 -6.05 -2.58 5.81
C ARG A 52 -4.90 -3.58 5.66
N TRP A 53 -3.66 -3.14 5.92
CA TRP A 53 -2.44 -3.93 5.77
C TRP A 53 -1.87 -4.46 7.09
N SER A 54 -2.60 -4.30 8.19
CA SER A 54 -2.14 -4.70 9.54
C SER A 54 -0.81 -4.07 9.95
N GLY A 55 -0.53 -2.86 9.44
CA GLY A 55 0.70 -2.13 9.71
C GLY A 55 1.97 -2.72 9.08
N GLU A 56 1.85 -3.56 8.07
CA GLU A 56 2.96 -4.21 7.38
C GLU A 56 3.01 -3.81 5.90
N ILE A 57 4.22 -3.70 5.33
CA ILE A 57 4.42 -3.45 3.90
C ILE A 57 5.76 -4.03 3.44
N TYR A 58 5.76 -4.67 2.30
CA TYR A 58 6.93 -5.16 1.59
C TYR A 58 7.23 -4.24 0.42
N LEU A 59 8.50 -3.91 0.22
CA LEU A 59 8.95 -3.00 -0.82
C LEU A 59 9.84 -3.73 -1.81
N GLU A 60 9.54 -3.51 -3.08
CA GLU A 60 10.37 -3.85 -4.21
C GLU A 60 10.94 -2.56 -4.80
N VAL A 61 12.23 -2.50 -4.97
CA VAL A 61 12.90 -1.33 -5.52
C VAL A 61 13.05 -1.52 -7.02
N HIS A 62 12.34 -0.71 -7.79
CA HIS A 62 12.46 -0.68 -9.24
C HIS A 62 13.56 0.29 -9.65
N HIS A 63 14.66 -0.25 -10.16
CA HIS A 63 15.75 0.54 -10.72
C HIS A 63 15.76 0.42 -12.27
N THR A 64 15.91 -0.78 -12.80
CA THR A 64 16.00 -1.03 -14.26
C THR A 64 14.91 -1.95 -14.79
N HIS A 65 14.38 -2.85 -13.96
CA HIS A 65 13.40 -3.85 -14.36
C HIS A 65 12.26 -3.92 -13.35
N ALA A 66 11.05 -3.69 -13.84
CA ALA A 66 9.83 -3.88 -13.05
C ALA A 66 9.69 -5.35 -12.62
N VAL A 67 9.01 -5.57 -11.49
CA VAL A 67 8.67 -6.92 -11.02
C VAL A 67 7.92 -7.66 -12.11
N PRO A 68 8.42 -8.81 -12.60
CA PRO A 68 7.79 -9.52 -13.73
C PRO A 68 6.39 -10.04 -13.35
N PRO A 69 5.48 -10.19 -14.33
CA PRO A 69 4.09 -10.58 -14.09
C PRO A 69 3.92 -11.88 -13.30
N TYR A 70 4.74 -12.89 -13.56
CA TYR A 70 4.68 -14.17 -12.84
C TYR A 70 4.99 -13.99 -11.35
N LYS A 71 5.99 -13.17 -11.03
CA LYS A 71 6.39 -12.84 -9.66
C LYS A 71 5.29 -12.03 -8.96
N GLN A 72 4.67 -11.07 -9.65
CA GLN A 72 3.52 -10.33 -9.11
C GLN A 72 2.39 -11.27 -8.73
N GLU A 73 2.10 -12.31 -9.55
CA GLU A 73 1.06 -13.27 -9.26
C GLU A 73 1.37 -14.13 -8.04
N SER A 74 2.61 -14.62 -7.90
CA SER A 74 3.06 -15.35 -6.71
C SER A 74 2.90 -14.50 -5.43
N LEU A 75 3.25 -13.21 -5.49
CA LEU A 75 3.09 -12.28 -4.38
C LEU A 75 1.61 -12.03 -4.03
N ARG A 76 0.73 -11.94 -5.03
CA ARG A 76 -0.72 -11.82 -4.82
C ARG A 76 -1.29 -13.06 -4.15
N GLN A 77 -0.86 -14.25 -4.57
CA GLN A 77 -1.27 -15.52 -3.95
C GLN A 77 -0.78 -15.63 -2.50
N ALA A 78 0.40 -15.12 -2.20
CA ALA A 78 0.91 -15.01 -0.84
C ALA A 78 0.11 -14.01 0.03
N ARG A 79 -0.75 -13.19 -0.59
CA ARG A 79 -1.62 -12.20 0.07
C ARG A 79 -0.89 -11.25 1.00
N LEU A 80 0.25 -10.74 0.55
CA LEU A 80 1.04 -9.76 1.29
C LEU A 80 0.88 -8.38 0.65
N PRO A 81 0.92 -7.29 1.43
CA PRO A 81 0.93 -5.93 0.90
C PRO A 81 2.31 -5.62 0.33
N VAL A 82 2.43 -5.61 -0.98
CA VAL A 82 3.70 -5.35 -1.67
C VAL A 82 3.54 -4.13 -2.56
N ILE A 83 4.46 -3.18 -2.42
CA ILE A 83 4.60 -2.04 -3.32
C ILE A 83 5.90 -2.13 -4.09
N GLU A 84 5.85 -1.76 -5.35
CA GLU A 84 7.02 -1.49 -6.17
C GLU A 84 7.29 0.00 -6.16
N VAL A 85 8.50 0.38 -5.81
CA VAL A 85 8.93 1.77 -5.66
C VAL A 85 9.92 2.11 -6.76
N ASP A 86 9.62 3.14 -7.54
CA ASP A 86 10.55 3.68 -8.49
C ASP A 86 11.60 4.55 -7.77
N VAL A 87 12.88 4.20 -7.93
CA VAL A 87 13.97 5.02 -7.42
C VAL A 87 14.41 5.98 -8.51
N PRO A 88 14.18 7.29 -8.34
CA PRO A 88 14.67 8.27 -9.28
C PRO A 88 16.19 8.26 -9.37
N GLN A 89 16.75 8.49 -10.56
CA GLN A 89 18.20 8.57 -10.78
C GLN A 89 18.94 9.50 -9.81
N ILE A 90 18.25 10.54 -9.31
CA ILE A 90 18.82 11.43 -8.31
C ILE A 90 19.16 10.75 -6.97
N LEU A 91 18.58 9.57 -6.71
CA LEU A 91 18.85 8.74 -5.54
C LEU A 91 19.95 7.69 -5.79
N GLU A 92 20.41 7.54 -7.03
CA GLU A 92 21.53 6.66 -7.33
C GLU A 92 22.81 7.15 -6.65
N TYR A 93 23.64 6.20 -6.26
CA TYR A 93 24.96 6.51 -5.72
C TYR A 93 25.85 7.02 -6.87
N PRO A 94 26.38 8.25 -6.80
CA PRO A 94 27.01 8.89 -7.96
C PRO A 94 28.49 8.50 -8.16
N PHE A 95 29.04 7.63 -7.33
CA PHE A 95 30.44 7.24 -7.38
C PHE A 95 30.58 5.78 -7.75
N GLU A 96 31.65 5.45 -8.50
CA GLU A 96 32.05 4.08 -8.77
C GLU A 96 32.64 3.45 -7.51
N ASP A 97 32.59 2.12 -7.39
CA ASP A 97 33.04 1.38 -6.20
C ASP A 97 34.49 1.71 -5.82
N GLU A 98 35.35 1.87 -6.82
CA GLU A 98 36.78 2.20 -6.63
C GLU A 98 37.01 3.61 -6.06
N SER A 99 36.06 4.51 -6.23
CA SER A 99 36.12 5.89 -5.76
C SER A 99 35.29 6.16 -4.51
N THR A 100 34.62 5.15 -4.00
CA THR A 100 33.79 5.22 -2.79
C THR A 100 34.63 5.39 -1.53
N THR A 101 34.10 6.10 -0.55
CA THR A 101 34.64 6.27 0.79
C THR A 101 33.53 6.36 1.82
N ASP A 102 33.78 5.91 3.06
CA ASP A 102 32.79 5.97 4.15
C ASP A 102 32.10 7.35 4.30
N PRO A 103 32.83 8.49 4.23
CA PRO A 103 32.18 9.81 4.28
C PRO A 103 31.24 10.09 3.09
N ARG A 104 31.57 9.60 1.89
CA ARG A 104 30.71 9.77 0.69
C ARG A 104 29.44 8.96 0.81
N GLU A 105 29.54 7.73 1.27
CA GLU A 105 28.38 6.89 1.55
C GLU A 105 27.48 7.49 2.62
N ALA A 106 28.04 7.93 3.74
CA ALA A 106 27.30 8.57 4.82
C ALA A 106 26.58 9.84 4.35
N ALA A 107 27.24 10.66 3.51
CA ALA A 107 26.64 11.86 2.92
C ALA A 107 25.49 11.50 1.96
N HIS A 108 25.63 10.43 1.18
CA HIS A 108 24.58 9.94 0.29
C HIS A 108 23.38 9.42 1.06
N VAL A 109 23.57 8.57 2.07
CA VAL A 109 22.54 8.09 2.98
C VAL A 109 21.78 9.26 3.62
N SER A 110 22.49 10.26 4.15
CA SER A 110 21.89 11.45 4.74
C SER A 110 21.05 12.24 3.73
N ARG A 111 21.50 12.34 2.47
CA ARG A 111 20.76 12.98 1.38
C ARG A 111 19.45 12.24 1.10
N ILE A 112 19.50 10.90 0.97
CA ILE A 112 18.32 10.06 0.76
C ILE A 112 17.34 10.21 1.92
N GLN A 113 17.81 10.13 3.16
CA GLN A 113 16.98 10.30 4.35
C GLN A 113 16.27 11.66 4.36
N ASN A 114 16.99 12.73 4.07
CA ASN A 114 16.40 14.07 3.99
C ASN A 114 15.34 14.20 2.88
N MET A 115 15.56 13.55 1.74
CA MET A 115 14.59 13.55 0.64
C MET A 115 13.33 12.77 1.00
N LEU A 116 13.47 11.58 1.62
CA LEU A 116 12.34 10.77 2.07
C LEU A 116 11.52 11.46 3.16
N GLN A 117 12.17 12.24 4.05
CA GLN A 117 11.48 13.02 5.08
C GLN A 117 10.68 14.21 4.53
N LYS A 118 11.10 14.78 3.40
CA LYS A 118 10.49 15.99 2.82
C LYS A 118 9.57 15.72 1.64
N GLY A 119 9.70 14.56 1.02
CA GLY A 119 8.98 14.18 -0.18
C GLY A 119 8.05 12.98 0.02
N PHE A 120 7.55 12.48 -1.11
CA PHE A 120 6.78 11.26 -1.18
C PHE A 120 7.66 10.13 -1.70
N LEU A 121 7.54 8.96 -1.09
CA LEU A 121 7.93 7.72 -1.73
C LEU A 121 6.79 7.33 -2.68
N VAL A 122 7.06 7.41 -3.97
CA VAL A 122 6.09 7.07 -5.01
C VAL A 122 6.20 5.58 -5.30
N GLY A 123 5.08 4.89 -5.23
CA GLY A 123 5.06 3.45 -5.48
C GLY A 123 3.77 2.99 -6.13
N ARG A 124 3.84 1.79 -6.71
CA ARG A 124 2.72 1.06 -7.28
C ARG A 124 2.41 -0.16 -6.43
N VAL A 125 1.17 -0.31 -6.00
CA VAL A 125 0.73 -1.51 -5.29
C VAL A 125 0.67 -2.67 -6.28
N ILE A 126 1.49 -3.70 -6.08
CA ILE A 126 1.53 -4.91 -6.91
C ILE A 126 0.83 -6.09 -6.26
N SER A 127 0.70 -6.07 -4.93
CA SER A 127 -0.11 -7.00 -4.17
C SER A 127 -0.78 -6.27 -3.00
N ASP A 128 -2.06 -6.55 -2.78
CA ASP A 128 -2.89 -5.90 -1.78
C ASP A 128 -3.49 -6.96 -0.84
N ARG A 129 -2.93 -7.09 0.34
CA ARG A 129 -3.54 -7.86 1.43
C ARG A 129 -4.57 -6.98 2.13
N ARG A 130 -5.73 -7.54 2.38
CA ARG A 130 -6.71 -6.93 3.28
C ARG A 130 -6.75 -7.72 4.58
N SER A 131 -6.62 -7.06 5.71
CA SER A 131 -6.78 -7.71 7.01
C SER A 131 -8.19 -8.28 7.16
N VAL A 132 -8.35 -9.30 8.00
CA VAL A 132 -9.68 -9.89 8.25
C VAL A 132 -10.62 -8.84 8.83
N GLU A 133 -10.13 -8.05 9.76
CA GLU A 133 -10.87 -6.96 10.41
C GLU A 133 -11.32 -5.89 9.42
N TYR A 134 -10.46 -5.55 8.44
CA TYR A 134 -10.84 -4.64 7.36
C TYR A 134 -11.95 -5.22 6.49
N LEU A 135 -11.85 -6.49 6.14
CA LEU A 135 -12.89 -7.17 5.32
C LEU A 135 -14.22 -7.27 6.07
N GLU A 136 -14.19 -7.56 7.35
CA GLU A 136 -15.39 -7.60 8.20
C GLU A 136 -16.06 -6.22 8.23
N GLN A 137 -15.32 -5.15 8.46
CA GLN A 137 -15.88 -3.79 8.43
C GLN A 137 -16.43 -3.39 7.05
N GLU A 138 -15.77 -3.80 5.96
CA GLU A 138 -16.30 -3.56 4.61
C GLU A 138 -17.59 -4.33 4.35
N VAL A 139 -17.69 -5.56 4.84
CA VAL A 139 -18.94 -6.35 4.77
C VAL A 139 -20.05 -5.63 5.52
N ASP A 140 -19.84 -5.26 6.78
CA ASP A 140 -20.83 -4.54 7.60
C ASP A 140 -21.27 -3.22 6.93
N ARG A 141 -20.32 -2.47 6.36
CA ARG A 141 -20.60 -1.23 5.63
C ARG A 141 -21.47 -1.47 4.39
N LEU A 142 -21.17 -2.51 3.63
CA LEU A 142 -21.91 -2.86 2.43
C LEU A 142 -23.31 -3.38 2.76
N GLU A 143 -23.45 -4.20 3.80
CA GLU A 143 -24.75 -4.68 4.28
C GLU A 143 -25.64 -3.53 4.75
N HIS A 144 -25.07 -2.57 5.49
CA HIS A 144 -25.81 -1.38 5.90
C HIS A 144 -26.25 -0.54 4.70
N ALA A 145 -25.37 -0.33 3.72
CA ALA A 145 -25.72 0.42 2.49
C ALA A 145 -26.81 -0.29 1.68
N LEU A 146 -26.73 -1.61 1.57
CA LEU A 146 -27.76 -2.44 0.92
C LEU A 146 -29.11 -2.27 1.61
N HIS A 147 -29.16 -2.41 2.93
CA HIS A 147 -30.38 -2.25 3.72
C HIS A 147 -31.03 -0.86 3.53
N LEU A 148 -30.22 0.21 3.53
CA LEU A 148 -30.73 1.57 3.25
C LEU A 148 -31.32 1.68 1.85
N THR A 149 -30.71 1.05 0.86
CA THR A 149 -31.17 1.05 -0.53
C THR A 149 -32.50 0.29 -0.66
N GLU A 150 -32.60 -0.90 -0.07
CA GLU A 150 -33.81 -1.71 -0.05
C GLU A 150 -34.99 -0.99 0.64
N LYS A 151 -34.71 -0.33 1.77
CA LYS A 151 -35.71 0.49 2.46
C LYS A 151 -36.20 1.65 1.60
N GLY A 152 -35.27 2.36 0.94
CA GLY A 152 -35.61 3.44 0.01
C GLY A 152 -36.49 2.97 -1.16
N TRP A 153 -36.17 1.79 -1.71
CA TRP A 153 -36.96 1.18 -2.79
C TRP A 153 -38.37 0.78 -2.34
N SER A 154 -38.46 0.16 -1.17
CA SER A 154 -39.75 -0.23 -0.56
C SER A 154 -40.63 0.97 -0.30
N ASP A 155 -40.07 2.07 0.22
CA ASP A 155 -40.79 3.32 0.46
C ASP A 155 -41.23 4.00 -0.84
N ALA A 156 -40.40 4.00 -1.88
CA ALA A 156 -40.74 4.53 -3.19
C ALA A 156 -41.86 3.74 -3.85
N LYS A 157 -41.81 2.40 -3.79
CA LYS A 157 -42.87 1.51 -4.29
C LYS A 157 -44.18 1.77 -3.58
N ARG A 158 -44.21 1.84 -2.25
CA ARG A 158 -45.41 2.13 -1.46
C ARG A 158 -46.03 3.48 -1.81
N LYS A 159 -45.21 4.51 -2.03
CA LYS A 159 -45.69 5.85 -2.48
C LYS A 159 -46.27 5.79 -3.89
N GLY A 160 -45.65 5.05 -4.81
CA GLY A 160 -46.15 4.85 -6.17
C GLY A 160 -47.51 4.13 -6.20
N ASP A 161 -47.62 3.04 -5.44
CA ASP A 161 -48.87 2.29 -5.33
C ASP A 161 -50.02 3.12 -4.73
N ALA A 162 -49.73 3.93 -3.69
CA ALA A 162 -50.70 4.84 -3.10
C ALA A 162 -51.16 5.94 -4.09
N ALA A 163 -50.26 6.51 -4.88
CA ALA A 163 -50.60 7.49 -5.90
C ALA A 163 -51.47 6.89 -7.02
N LEU A 164 -51.21 5.66 -7.45
CA LEU A 164 -52.02 4.94 -8.44
C LEU A 164 -53.43 4.63 -7.93
N GLN A 165 -53.59 4.39 -6.64
CA GLN A 165 -54.92 4.18 -6.04
C GLN A 165 -55.76 5.44 -5.98
N GLN A 166 -55.15 6.62 -5.88
CA GLN A 166 -55.87 7.91 -5.86
C GLN A 166 -56.33 8.35 -7.25
N LEU A 167 -55.83 7.75 -8.32
CA LEU A 167 -56.22 8.06 -9.70
C LEU A 167 -57.37 7.17 -10.25
N LYS A 168 -57.84 6.23 -9.45
CA LYS A 168 -59.02 5.39 -9.75
C LYS A 168 -60.27 5.88 -9.05
#